data_99d4184a4cc98a71c4d2214a761c50ed
#
_entry.id   99d4184a4cc98a71c4d2214a761c50ed
#
_cell.length_a   1.000
_cell.length_b   1.000
_cell.length_c   1.000
_cell.angle_alpha   90.00
_cell.angle_beta   90.00
_cell.angle_gamma   90.00
#
_symmetry.space_group_name_H-M   'P 1'
#
loop_
_entity.id
_entity.type
_entity.pdbx_description
1 polymer ?
#
loop_
_entity_poly.entity_id
_entity_poly.type
_entity_poly.pdbx_seq_one_letter_code
_entity_poly.pdbx_strand_id
1 'polypeptide(L)'
;LNIPDDIINVGNSGTMLFFLAGIAAACSGWTVITGDESIRKLRTISKNLFQPFKELGIEIISSKNDGMAPLLIKGKVNGGIAHMDGTGCQPVFSVLIASVLSDKPVDIYVGHPGETAYIDLLLHWFKKAGIKFANKSHRHYHFPGNNPPQAFEATIPLEWSAPPYPLLSAVITDNSEITVGGMDNDDTYGDKFIIGVMQQMGADIKNDSGKLTARSSKLHGIEIDMNIMPDQVPTLAVAGCFAKGKTIIKNALTARWKECDRISAICQELLKMGAKIEEKKDGLIINQDGSWKLRGSKLNGYKDHRMVLSLAVAGLNSAGTSITSDAEMVNKSFETFLPDMVKAGANFQVEKPK
;
A
#
# COMPACT_ATOMS: atom_id res chain seq x y z
N LEU A 1 -22.05 -13.92 -13.07
CA LEU A 1 -20.60 -14.12 -13.20
C LEU A 1 -20.35 -15.53 -13.70
N ASN A 2 -19.39 -15.69 -14.64
CA ASN A 2 -19.00 -16.99 -15.16
C ASN A 2 -17.85 -17.56 -14.33
N ILE A 3 -17.76 -18.89 -14.29
CA ILE A 3 -16.62 -19.59 -13.70
C ILE A 3 -15.43 -19.35 -14.64
N PRO A 4 -14.24 -18.98 -14.12
CA PRO A 4 -13.06 -18.83 -14.95
C PRO A 4 -12.65 -20.15 -15.61
N ASP A 5 -12.22 -20.07 -16.88
CA ASP A 5 -11.76 -21.24 -17.65
C ASP A 5 -10.36 -21.72 -17.22
N ASP A 6 -9.61 -20.88 -16.50
CA ASP A 6 -8.25 -21.17 -16.05
C ASP A 6 -8.00 -20.61 -14.65
N ILE A 7 -6.87 -20.99 -14.06
CA ILE A 7 -6.37 -20.46 -12.79
C ILE A 7 -6.03 -18.99 -12.93
N ILE A 8 -6.54 -18.17 -12.01
CA ILE A 8 -6.23 -16.76 -11.98
C ILE A 8 -4.88 -16.53 -11.28
N ASN A 9 -3.89 -16.07 -12.01
CA ASN A 9 -2.60 -15.68 -11.46
C ASN A 9 -2.52 -14.16 -11.29
N VAL A 10 -2.49 -13.69 -10.04
CA VAL A 10 -2.44 -12.26 -9.71
C VAL A 10 -1.02 -11.68 -9.64
N GLY A 11 0.00 -12.45 -10.05
CA GLY A 11 1.40 -12.04 -9.90
C GLY A 11 1.72 -11.77 -8.42
N ASN A 12 2.23 -10.58 -8.11
CA ASN A 12 2.53 -10.15 -6.73
C ASN A 12 1.46 -9.19 -6.16
N SER A 13 0.30 -9.03 -6.82
CA SER A 13 -0.73 -8.09 -6.40
C SER A 13 -1.61 -8.64 -5.29
N GLY A 14 -1.39 -8.19 -4.04
CA GLY A 14 -2.30 -8.47 -2.93
C GLY A 14 -3.70 -7.90 -3.17
N THR A 15 -3.82 -6.70 -3.71
CA THR A 15 -5.11 -6.07 -4.01
C THR A 15 -5.93 -6.93 -4.96
N MET A 16 -5.33 -7.41 -6.06
CA MET A 16 -6.03 -8.29 -7.01
C MET A 16 -6.43 -9.61 -6.36
N LEU A 17 -5.57 -10.20 -5.49
CA LEU A 17 -5.92 -11.42 -4.75
C LEU A 17 -7.23 -11.23 -3.98
N PHE A 18 -7.33 -10.17 -3.19
CA PHE A 18 -8.47 -9.95 -2.31
C PHE A 18 -9.73 -9.46 -3.06
N PHE A 19 -9.58 -8.64 -4.09
CA PHE A 19 -10.70 -8.21 -4.92
C PHE A 19 -11.31 -9.39 -5.66
N LEU A 20 -10.48 -10.21 -6.29
CA LEU A 20 -10.94 -11.40 -7.01
C LEU A 20 -11.49 -12.47 -6.08
N ALA A 21 -10.98 -12.60 -4.86
CA ALA A 21 -11.58 -13.47 -3.85
C ALA A 21 -13.02 -13.05 -3.52
N GLY A 22 -13.28 -11.73 -3.36
CA GLY A 22 -14.63 -11.22 -3.17
C GLY A 22 -15.56 -11.48 -4.36
N ILE A 23 -15.05 -11.33 -5.59
CA ILE A 23 -15.81 -11.60 -6.82
C ILE A 23 -16.06 -13.11 -6.98
N ALA A 24 -15.07 -13.96 -6.70
CA ALA A 24 -15.17 -15.41 -6.77
C ALA A 24 -16.24 -15.97 -5.82
N ALA A 25 -16.50 -15.27 -4.72
CA ALA A 25 -17.57 -15.60 -3.77
C ALA A 25 -18.99 -15.53 -4.37
N ALA A 26 -19.15 -15.01 -5.58
CA ALA A 26 -20.41 -14.98 -6.32
C ALA A 26 -20.46 -15.98 -7.49
N CYS A 27 -19.40 -16.79 -7.68
CA CYS A 27 -19.35 -17.82 -8.72
C CYS A 27 -19.87 -19.17 -8.18
N SER A 28 -20.76 -19.82 -8.93
CA SER A 28 -21.35 -21.12 -8.52
C SER A 28 -20.37 -22.29 -8.59
N GLY A 29 -19.24 -22.15 -9.27
CA GLY A 29 -18.18 -23.15 -9.39
C GLY A 29 -16.89 -22.74 -8.68
N TRP A 30 -15.90 -23.62 -8.72
CA TRP A 30 -14.59 -23.35 -8.13
C TRP A 30 -13.80 -22.31 -8.94
N THR A 31 -13.34 -21.30 -8.26
CA THR A 31 -12.35 -20.35 -8.77
C THR A 31 -11.04 -20.57 -8.02
N VAL A 32 -9.95 -20.76 -8.75
CA VAL A 32 -8.60 -20.92 -8.17
C VAL A 32 -7.81 -19.64 -8.37
N ILE A 33 -7.31 -19.06 -7.28
CA ILE A 33 -6.50 -17.84 -7.31
C ILE A 33 -5.12 -18.11 -6.74
N THR A 34 -4.09 -17.80 -7.50
CA THR A 34 -2.68 -17.94 -7.11
C THR A 34 -1.90 -16.67 -7.45
N GLY A 35 -0.61 -16.64 -7.12
CA GLY A 35 0.31 -15.56 -7.47
C GLY A 35 1.76 -15.98 -7.33
N ASP A 36 2.66 -15.03 -7.23
CA ASP A 36 4.09 -15.27 -7.03
C ASP A 36 4.43 -15.78 -5.61
N GLU A 37 5.70 -15.80 -5.28
CA GLU A 37 6.18 -16.27 -3.99
C GLU A 37 5.66 -15.41 -2.82
N SER A 38 5.54 -14.09 -2.98
CA SER A 38 5.05 -13.20 -1.95
C SER A 38 3.58 -13.50 -1.60
N ILE A 39 2.76 -13.77 -2.61
CA ILE A 39 1.36 -14.17 -2.45
C ILE A 39 1.23 -15.52 -1.76
N ARG A 40 2.11 -16.49 -2.12
CA ARG A 40 2.03 -17.87 -1.62
C ARG A 40 2.72 -18.08 -0.26
N LYS A 41 3.55 -17.13 0.21
CA LYS A 41 4.33 -17.32 1.44
C LYS A 41 4.21 -16.20 2.48
N LEU A 42 3.89 -14.96 2.05
CA LEU A 42 3.94 -13.79 2.93
C LEU A 42 2.57 -13.19 3.24
N ARG A 43 1.58 -13.36 2.36
CA ARG A 43 0.23 -12.80 2.55
C ARG A 43 -0.60 -13.61 3.56
N THR A 44 -0.09 -13.74 4.80
CA THR A 44 -0.76 -14.47 5.90
C THR A 44 -2.13 -13.93 6.24
N ILE A 45 -2.39 -12.67 5.91
CA ILE A 45 -3.66 -11.99 6.15
C ILE A 45 -4.83 -12.65 5.41
N SER A 46 -4.56 -13.49 4.39
CA SER A 46 -5.60 -14.26 3.70
C SER A 46 -6.39 -15.18 4.64
N LYS A 47 -5.80 -15.61 5.76
CA LYS A 47 -6.49 -16.40 6.79
C LYS A 47 -7.73 -15.68 7.34
N ASN A 48 -7.70 -14.35 7.40
CA ASN A 48 -8.80 -13.54 7.91
C ASN A 48 -10.04 -13.55 7.01
N LEU A 49 -9.97 -14.17 5.81
CA LEU A 49 -11.12 -14.40 4.92
C LEU A 49 -11.93 -15.65 5.29
N PHE A 50 -11.33 -16.64 5.92
CA PHE A 50 -11.93 -17.98 6.03
C PHE A 50 -13.17 -17.96 6.92
N GLN A 51 -13.08 -17.31 8.06
CA GLN A 51 -14.20 -17.20 9.00
C GLN A 51 -15.38 -16.43 8.40
N PRO A 52 -15.22 -15.16 7.95
CA PRO A 52 -16.35 -14.39 7.41
C PRO A 52 -16.94 -15.02 6.15
N PHE A 53 -16.15 -15.65 5.28
CA PHE A 53 -16.66 -16.32 4.10
C PHE A 53 -17.53 -17.53 4.47
N LYS A 54 -17.10 -18.35 5.43
CA LYS A 54 -17.90 -19.48 5.93
C LYS A 54 -19.21 -19.01 6.56
N GLU A 55 -19.20 -17.95 7.35
CA GLU A 55 -20.40 -17.36 7.96
C GLU A 55 -21.40 -16.89 6.90
N LEU A 56 -20.92 -16.43 5.74
CA LEU A 56 -21.75 -16.03 4.59
C LEU A 56 -22.09 -17.19 3.63
N GLY A 57 -21.70 -18.43 3.96
CA GLY A 57 -22.02 -19.62 3.16
C GLY A 57 -21.08 -19.85 1.96
N ILE A 58 -19.92 -19.20 1.94
CA ILE A 58 -18.90 -19.34 0.90
C ILE A 58 -17.90 -20.43 1.30
N GLU A 59 -17.61 -21.34 0.39
CA GLU A 59 -16.55 -22.32 0.54
C GLU A 59 -15.19 -21.71 0.16
N ILE A 60 -14.23 -21.71 1.10
CA ILE A 60 -12.86 -21.26 0.85
C ILE A 60 -11.86 -22.27 1.41
N ILE A 61 -10.88 -22.65 0.60
CA ILE A 61 -9.84 -23.62 0.93
C ILE A 61 -8.48 -23.07 0.50
N SER A 62 -7.47 -23.19 1.35
CA SER A 62 -6.07 -23.08 0.95
C SER A 62 -5.58 -24.44 0.49
N SER A 63 -4.95 -24.52 -0.68
CA SER A 63 -4.52 -25.79 -1.28
C SER A 63 -3.55 -26.59 -0.38
N LYS A 64 -2.81 -25.91 0.49
CA LYS A 64 -1.86 -26.50 1.46
C LYS A 64 -2.40 -26.54 2.89
N ASN A 65 -3.65 -26.10 3.09
CA ASN A 65 -4.25 -25.94 4.41
C ASN A 65 -3.45 -25.03 5.37
N ASP A 66 -2.65 -24.12 4.83
CA ASP A 66 -1.81 -23.18 5.56
C ASP A 66 -2.41 -21.76 5.64
N GLY A 67 -3.54 -21.54 4.98
CA GLY A 67 -4.24 -20.27 4.87
C GLY A 67 -3.63 -19.31 3.85
N MET A 68 -2.71 -19.79 3.01
CA MET A 68 -2.08 -19.07 1.93
C MET A 68 -2.64 -19.46 0.57
N ALA A 69 -2.33 -18.69 -0.45
CA ALA A 69 -2.63 -19.07 -1.84
C ALA A 69 -1.76 -20.30 -2.28
N PRO A 70 -2.23 -21.14 -3.22
CA PRO A 70 -3.46 -21.00 -3.98
C PRO A 70 -4.73 -21.14 -3.12
N LEU A 71 -5.68 -20.21 -3.34
CA LEU A 71 -7.00 -20.24 -2.72
C LEU A 71 -8.01 -20.85 -3.70
N LEU A 72 -8.86 -21.75 -3.23
CA LEU A 72 -10.00 -22.26 -3.95
C LEU A 72 -11.24 -21.67 -3.30
N ILE A 73 -12.07 -21.02 -4.09
CA ILE A 73 -13.25 -20.30 -3.61
C ILE A 73 -14.46 -20.71 -4.45
N LYS A 74 -15.55 -21.02 -3.79
CA LYS A 74 -16.80 -21.40 -4.43
C LYS A 74 -17.97 -20.96 -3.58
N GLY A 75 -19.03 -20.51 -4.21
CA GLY A 75 -20.28 -20.28 -3.53
C GLY A 75 -20.98 -19.03 -3.99
N LYS A 76 -22.16 -18.81 -3.39
CA LYS A 76 -22.95 -17.59 -3.51
C LYS A 76 -23.24 -17.10 -2.12
N VAL A 77 -23.03 -15.82 -1.88
CA VAL A 77 -23.39 -15.20 -0.59
C VAL A 77 -24.89 -15.37 -0.34
N ASN A 78 -25.23 -16.04 0.76
CA ASN A 78 -26.62 -16.36 1.10
C ASN A 78 -27.26 -15.31 2.05
N GLY A 79 -26.62 -14.15 2.20
CA GLY A 79 -26.98 -13.17 3.24
C GLY A 79 -26.48 -13.62 4.61
N GLY A 80 -26.82 -12.86 5.65
CA GLY A 80 -26.49 -13.20 7.03
C GLY A 80 -25.53 -12.24 7.71
N ILE A 81 -24.85 -12.74 8.73
CA ILE A 81 -23.94 -11.96 9.57
C ILE A 81 -22.54 -12.54 9.48
N ALA A 82 -21.55 -11.68 9.30
CA ALA A 82 -20.14 -12.06 9.31
C ALA A 82 -19.35 -11.26 10.35
N HIS A 83 -18.37 -11.91 10.97
CA HIS A 83 -17.46 -11.31 11.93
C HIS A 83 -16.03 -11.47 11.44
N MET A 84 -15.24 -10.38 11.56
CA MET A 84 -13.86 -10.42 11.11
C MET A 84 -12.97 -9.47 11.91
N ASP A 85 -11.68 -9.77 11.88
CA ASP A 85 -10.63 -8.82 12.26
C ASP A 85 -10.36 -7.91 11.06
N GLY A 86 -10.33 -6.61 11.30
CA GLY A 86 -10.08 -5.60 10.27
C GLY A 86 -8.70 -4.95 10.37
N THR A 87 -7.74 -5.53 11.08
CA THR A 87 -6.38 -4.98 11.23
C THR A 87 -5.75 -4.66 9.88
N GLY A 88 -5.96 -5.50 8.86
CA GLY A 88 -5.62 -5.18 7.46
C GLY A 88 -6.87 -4.98 6.62
N CYS A 89 -6.88 -3.96 5.76
CA CYS A 89 -8.03 -3.60 4.92
C CYS A 89 -8.38 -4.64 3.84
N GLN A 90 -7.39 -5.37 3.32
CA GLN A 90 -7.57 -6.20 2.13
C GLN A 90 -8.57 -7.36 2.33
N PRO A 91 -8.57 -8.14 3.43
CA PRO A 91 -9.63 -9.11 3.69
C PRO A 91 -11.01 -8.46 3.81
N VAL A 92 -11.09 -7.23 4.36
CA VAL A 92 -12.34 -6.48 4.45
C VAL A 92 -12.86 -6.17 3.05
N PHE A 93 -12.00 -5.78 2.09
CA PHE A 93 -12.41 -5.59 0.69
C PHE A 93 -13.13 -6.81 0.12
N SER A 94 -12.57 -8.01 0.33
CA SER A 94 -13.18 -9.25 -0.18
C SER A 94 -14.60 -9.43 0.35
N VAL A 95 -14.80 -9.23 1.65
CA VAL A 95 -16.10 -9.43 2.29
C VAL A 95 -17.10 -8.37 1.86
N LEU A 96 -16.68 -7.09 1.76
CA LEU A 96 -17.54 -6.00 1.26
C LEU A 96 -17.97 -6.24 -0.19
N ILE A 97 -17.03 -6.63 -1.08
CA ILE A 97 -17.32 -6.93 -2.49
C ILE A 97 -18.28 -8.13 -2.60
N ALA A 98 -18.01 -9.21 -1.86
CA ALA A 98 -18.90 -10.36 -1.81
C ALA A 98 -20.31 -9.98 -1.36
N SER A 99 -20.43 -9.08 -0.39
CA SER A 99 -21.72 -8.63 0.16
C SER A 99 -22.54 -7.80 -0.84
N VAL A 100 -21.90 -7.01 -1.71
CA VAL A 100 -22.57 -6.29 -2.82
C VAL A 100 -23.26 -7.27 -3.78
N LEU A 101 -22.66 -8.45 -3.95
CA LEU A 101 -23.14 -9.47 -4.88
C LEU A 101 -24.18 -10.43 -4.26
N SER A 102 -24.63 -10.16 -3.03
CA SER A 102 -25.67 -10.92 -2.32
C SER A 102 -27.06 -10.50 -2.75
N ASP A 103 -27.97 -11.49 -2.92
CA ASP A 103 -29.39 -11.22 -3.11
C ASP A 103 -30.12 -10.91 -1.79
N LYS A 104 -29.52 -11.21 -0.64
CA LYS A 104 -30.10 -11.05 0.69
C LYS A 104 -29.27 -10.07 1.53
N PRO A 105 -29.85 -9.48 2.59
CA PRO A 105 -29.12 -8.59 3.47
C PRO A 105 -27.89 -9.24 4.10
N VAL A 106 -26.81 -8.47 4.22
CA VAL A 106 -25.55 -8.87 4.87
C VAL A 106 -25.15 -7.81 5.89
N ASP A 107 -24.82 -8.25 7.09
CA ASP A 107 -24.24 -7.44 8.15
C ASP A 107 -22.81 -7.93 8.44
N ILE A 108 -21.85 -7.01 8.51
CA ILE A 108 -20.43 -7.32 8.75
C ILE A 108 -19.96 -6.56 9.97
N TYR A 109 -19.49 -7.27 10.97
CA TYR A 109 -18.90 -6.71 12.18
C TYR A 109 -17.37 -6.83 12.15
N VAL A 110 -16.68 -5.69 12.31
CA VAL A 110 -15.22 -5.58 12.25
C VAL A 110 -14.66 -5.22 13.63
N GLY A 111 -13.84 -6.10 14.19
CA GLY A 111 -13.30 -5.95 15.53
C GLY A 111 -12.29 -4.82 15.68
N HIS A 112 -11.27 -4.81 14.83
CA HIS A 112 -10.14 -3.86 14.87
C HIS A 112 -9.97 -3.19 13.50
N PRO A 113 -10.74 -2.13 13.18
CA PRO A 113 -10.56 -1.44 11.89
C PRO A 113 -9.18 -0.81 11.77
N GLY A 114 -8.40 -1.27 10.80
CA GLY A 114 -7.12 -0.69 10.41
C GLY A 114 -7.12 -0.28 8.93
N GLU A 115 -6.16 0.53 8.53
CA GLU A 115 -6.00 0.98 7.14
C GLU A 115 -7.31 1.55 6.55
N THR A 116 -8.12 2.25 7.36
CA THR A 116 -9.52 2.63 7.02
C THR A 116 -9.63 3.54 5.81
N ALA A 117 -8.60 4.33 5.52
CA ALA A 117 -8.59 5.21 4.35
C ALA A 117 -8.68 4.43 3.02
N TYR A 118 -8.11 3.22 2.96
CA TYR A 118 -8.28 2.36 1.77
C TYR A 118 -9.69 1.78 1.69
N ILE A 119 -10.33 1.50 2.84
CA ILE A 119 -11.75 1.11 2.87
C ILE A 119 -12.62 2.26 2.36
N ASP A 120 -12.34 3.51 2.78
CA ASP A 120 -13.06 4.68 2.31
C ASP A 120 -12.95 4.86 0.79
N LEU A 121 -11.79 4.55 0.21
CA LEU A 121 -11.61 4.52 -1.25
C LEU A 121 -12.54 3.50 -1.92
N LEU A 122 -12.64 2.27 -1.40
CA LEU A 122 -13.57 1.26 -1.91
C LEU A 122 -15.02 1.75 -1.79
N LEU A 123 -15.41 2.29 -0.64
CA LEU A 123 -16.75 2.80 -0.40
C LEU A 123 -17.10 4.01 -1.27
N HIS A 124 -16.12 4.85 -1.60
CA HIS A 124 -16.28 5.94 -2.58
C HIS A 124 -16.68 5.39 -3.97
N TRP A 125 -15.98 4.36 -4.45
CA TRP A 125 -16.33 3.72 -5.71
C TRP A 125 -17.66 2.98 -5.65
N PHE A 126 -18.02 2.37 -4.51
CA PHE A 126 -19.36 1.81 -4.31
C PHE A 126 -20.46 2.86 -4.46
N LYS A 127 -20.27 4.05 -3.87
CA LYS A 127 -21.23 5.18 -4.03
C LYS A 127 -21.34 5.61 -5.49
N LYS A 128 -20.22 5.74 -6.21
CA LYS A 128 -20.21 6.07 -7.65
C LYS A 128 -20.96 5.03 -8.49
N ALA A 129 -20.83 3.76 -8.12
CA ALA A 129 -21.56 2.65 -8.75
C ALA A 129 -23.02 2.51 -8.27
N GLY A 130 -23.55 3.46 -7.51
CA GLY A 130 -24.93 3.44 -7.03
C GLY A 130 -25.25 2.36 -5.99
N ILE A 131 -24.21 1.73 -5.41
CA ILE A 131 -24.37 0.67 -4.41
C ILE A 131 -24.82 1.29 -3.08
N LYS A 132 -25.91 0.75 -2.51
CA LYS A 132 -26.45 1.18 -1.23
C LYS A 132 -25.80 0.38 -0.10
N PHE A 133 -25.32 1.06 0.92
CA PHE A 133 -24.76 0.46 2.13
C PHE A 133 -24.84 1.43 3.31
N ALA A 134 -24.76 0.90 4.52
CA ALA A 134 -24.49 1.69 5.72
C ALA A 134 -23.11 1.34 6.27
N ASN A 135 -22.39 2.35 6.77
CA ASN A 135 -21.10 2.21 7.46
C ASN A 135 -21.20 2.93 8.82
N LYS A 136 -20.97 2.22 9.91
CA LYS A 136 -20.90 2.78 11.26
C LYS A 136 -19.46 2.70 11.76
N SER A 137 -18.70 3.77 11.53
CA SER A 137 -17.31 3.92 12.02
C SER A 137 -16.39 2.76 11.68
N HIS A 138 -16.51 2.19 10.48
CA HIS A 138 -15.75 1.01 10.00
C HIS A 138 -15.88 -0.25 10.89
N ARG A 139 -16.75 -0.24 11.89
CA ARG A 139 -17.00 -1.38 12.79
C ARG A 139 -18.21 -2.21 12.42
N HIS A 140 -19.13 -1.66 11.65
CA HIS A 140 -20.31 -2.36 11.17
C HIS A 140 -20.70 -1.83 9.80
N TYR A 141 -20.83 -2.75 8.85
CA TYR A 141 -21.33 -2.49 7.50
C TYR A 141 -22.63 -3.26 7.29
N HIS A 142 -23.59 -2.63 6.63
CA HIS A 142 -24.86 -3.27 6.24
C HIS A 142 -25.09 -3.09 4.73
N PHE A 143 -25.37 -4.19 4.05
CA PHE A 143 -25.80 -4.24 2.65
C PHE A 143 -27.21 -4.79 2.58
N PRO A 144 -28.17 -4.13 1.89
CA PRO A 144 -29.58 -4.54 1.91
C PRO A 144 -29.89 -5.79 1.10
N GLY A 145 -28.94 -6.31 0.33
CA GLY A 145 -29.17 -7.36 -0.67
C GLY A 145 -29.82 -6.85 -1.95
N ASN A 146 -29.76 -7.64 -3.00
CA ASN A 146 -30.28 -7.31 -4.34
C ASN A 146 -29.96 -5.87 -4.78
N ASN A 147 -28.67 -5.55 -4.73
CA ASN A 147 -28.14 -4.19 -4.83
C ASN A 147 -27.04 -4.13 -5.90
N PRO A 148 -27.37 -4.45 -7.17
CA PRO A 148 -26.40 -4.53 -8.24
C PRO A 148 -25.78 -3.16 -8.55
N PRO A 149 -24.48 -3.13 -8.89
CA PRO A 149 -23.84 -1.90 -9.32
C PRO A 149 -24.47 -1.37 -10.60
N GLN A 150 -24.56 -0.06 -10.69
CA GLN A 150 -25.04 0.67 -11.88
C GLN A 150 -23.83 1.04 -12.77
N ALA A 151 -24.07 1.13 -14.07
CA ALA A 151 -23.08 1.63 -15.01
C ALA A 151 -22.81 3.13 -14.75
N PHE A 152 -21.55 3.53 -14.80
CA PHE A 152 -21.13 4.92 -14.67
C PHE A 152 -19.85 5.17 -15.49
N GLU A 153 -19.59 6.42 -15.82
CA GLU A 153 -18.35 6.87 -16.43
C GLU A 153 -17.48 7.56 -15.38
N ALA A 154 -16.19 7.28 -15.38
CA ALA A 154 -15.24 7.94 -14.50
C ALA A 154 -13.86 8.02 -15.15
N THR A 155 -13.15 9.10 -14.88
CA THR A 155 -11.71 9.17 -15.08
C THR A 155 -11.02 8.66 -13.84
N ILE A 156 -10.14 7.68 -13.99
CA ILE A 156 -9.34 7.19 -12.88
C ILE A 156 -8.27 8.25 -12.55
N PRO A 157 -8.24 8.80 -11.33
CA PRO A 157 -7.24 9.79 -10.95
C PRO A 157 -5.86 9.17 -10.84
N LEU A 158 -4.82 10.00 -10.84
CA LEU A 158 -3.46 9.55 -10.50
C LEU A 158 -3.41 9.15 -9.03
N GLU A 159 -2.68 8.07 -8.77
CA GLU A 159 -2.57 7.54 -7.42
C GLU A 159 -1.63 8.36 -6.54
N TRP A 160 -1.94 8.46 -5.24
CA TRP A 160 -1.18 9.25 -4.28
C TRP A 160 0.08 8.57 -3.75
N SER A 161 0.33 7.30 -4.08
CA SER A 161 1.48 6.58 -3.55
C SER A 161 2.79 6.84 -4.32
N ALA A 162 2.70 7.32 -5.57
CA ALA A 162 3.86 7.60 -6.42
C ALA A 162 4.48 9.01 -6.20
N PRO A 163 3.70 10.10 -6.08
CA PRO A 163 4.23 11.45 -5.90
C PRO A 163 5.21 11.66 -4.74
N PRO A 164 5.10 10.95 -3.60
CA PRO A 164 6.03 11.14 -2.49
C PRO A 164 7.50 10.94 -2.85
N TYR A 165 7.84 10.09 -3.80
CA TYR A 165 9.23 9.84 -4.18
C TYR A 165 9.89 11.03 -4.87
N PRO A 166 9.37 11.59 -5.97
CA PRO A 166 9.93 12.79 -6.59
C PRO A 166 9.83 14.01 -5.67
N LEU A 167 8.75 14.16 -4.90
CA LEU A 167 8.60 15.28 -3.98
C LEU A 167 9.64 15.23 -2.86
N LEU A 168 9.85 14.06 -2.23
CA LEU A 168 10.90 13.90 -1.22
C LEU A 168 12.28 14.13 -1.83
N SER A 169 12.53 13.67 -3.06
CA SER A 169 13.79 13.94 -3.76
C SER A 169 14.08 15.45 -3.85
N ALA A 170 13.08 16.24 -4.21
CA ALA A 170 13.23 17.71 -4.25
C ALA A 170 13.46 18.30 -2.85
N VAL A 171 12.72 17.83 -1.85
CA VAL A 171 12.83 18.33 -0.47
C VAL A 171 14.24 18.15 0.09
N ILE A 172 14.87 16.98 -0.15
CA ILE A 172 16.17 16.64 0.43
C ILE A 172 17.38 17.06 -0.42
N THR A 173 17.15 17.53 -1.66
CA THR A 173 18.24 17.93 -2.57
C THR A 173 18.35 19.47 -2.59
N ASP A 174 19.55 20.00 -2.37
CA ASP A 174 19.79 21.44 -2.36
C ASP A 174 19.44 22.08 -3.72
N ASN A 175 18.84 23.26 -3.68
CA ASN A 175 18.46 24.08 -4.85
C ASN A 175 17.59 23.35 -5.87
N SER A 176 16.71 22.45 -5.43
CA SER A 176 15.83 21.70 -6.29
C SER A 176 14.36 22.09 -6.12
N GLU A 177 13.62 21.91 -7.21
CA GLU A 177 12.17 22.07 -7.25
C GLU A 177 11.60 21.00 -8.21
N ILE A 178 10.57 20.28 -7.76
CA ILE A 178 9.83 19.34 -8.60
C ILE A 178 8.34 19.61 -8.46
N THR A 179 7.63 19.63 -9.61
CA THR A 179 6.18 19.72 -9.67
C THR A 179 5.59 18.43 -10.23
N VAL A 180 4.63 17.84 -9.51
CA VAL A 180 3.83 16.70 -9.94
C VAL A 180 2.39 17.19 -10.12
N GLY A 181 1.81 16.96 -11.29
CA GLY A 181 0.43 17.39 -11.61
C GLY A 181 -0.53 16.22 -11.77
N GLY A 182 -1.84 16.53 -11.88
CA GLY A 182 -2.88 15.57 -12.17
C GLY A 182 -3.44 14.84 -10.95
N MET A 183 -3.20 15.39 -9.74
CA MET A 183 -3.74 14.82 -8.51
C MET A 183 -5.20 15.23 -8.31
N ASP A 184 -6.05 14.30 -7.90
CA ASP A 184 -7.41 14.59 -7.46
C ASP A 184 -7.42 14.90 -5.96
N ASN A 185 -7.75 16.15 -5.61
CA ASN A 185 -7.81 16.59 -4.22
C ASN A 185 -9.00 15.99 -3.46
N ASP A 186 -10.04 15.56 -4.15
CA ASP A 186 -11.24 14.95 -3.56
C ASP A 186 -11.09 13.42 -3.38
N ASP A 187 -9.99 12.84 -3.88
CA ASP A 187 -9.66 11.44 -3.69
C ASP A 187 -9.50 11.10 -2.20
N THR A 188 -10.05 9.97 -1.80
CA THR A 188 -10.01 9.44 -0.43
C THR A 188 -8.83 8.50 -0.18
N TYR A 189 -7.89 8.39 -1.12
CA TYR A 189 -6.74 7.50 -1.04
C TYR A 189 -5.83 7.81 0.16
N GLY A 190 -5.56 6.80 1.01
CA GLY A 190 -4.86 6.98 2.28
C GLY A 190 -3.45 7.55 2.15
N ASP A 191 -2.70 7.19 1.11
CA ASP A 191 -1.34 7.67 0.90
C ASP A 191 -1.24 9.19 0.68
N LYS A 192 -2.35 9.87 0.37
CA LYS A 192 -2.44 11.34 0.31
C LYS A 192 -1.96 12.03 1.59
N PHE A 193 -2.18 11.39 2.74
CA PHE A 193 -1.81 11.96 4.04
C PHE A 193 -0.30 12.14 4.22
N ILE A 194 0.54 11.43 3.46
CA ILE A 194 2.00 11.61 3.53
C ILE A 194 2.43 13.03 3.22
N ILE A 195 1.72 13.73 2.32
CA ILE A 195 2.05 15.14 1.98
C ILE A 195 1.95 16.01 3.22
N GLY A 196 0.86 15.89 3.98
CA GLY A 196 0.68 16.62 5.24
C GLY A 196 1.72 16.23 6.30
N VAL A 197 2.13 14.96 6.36
CA VAL A 197 3.21 14.52 7.26
C VAL A 197 4.55 15.13 6.86
N MET A 198 4.90 15.13 5.57
CA MET A 198 6.13 15.75 5.10
C MET A 198 6.12 17.28 5.37
N GLN A 199 4.98 17.95 5.20
CA GLN A 199 4.82 19.35 5.58
C GLN A 199 5.02 19.59 7.09
N GLN A 200 4.46 18.71 7.94
CA GLN A 200 4.70 18.75 9.39
C GLN A 200 6.17 18.51 9.73
N MET A 201 6.90 17.73 8.95
CA MET A 201 8.36 17.59 9.05
C MET A 201 9.13 18.84 8.58
N GLY A 202 8.46 19.83 8.00
CA GLY A 202 9.08 21.08 7.50
C GLY A 202 9.32 21.13 6.00
N ALA A 203 8.78 20.17 5.23
CA ALA A 203 8.89 20.20 3.77
C ALA A 203 8.10 21.38 3.16
N ASP A 204 8.73 22.16 2.29
CA ASP A 204 8.05 23.17 1.47
C ASP A 204 7.34 22.48 0.29
N ILE A 205 6.13 21.98 0.55
CA ILE A 205 5.26 21.40 -0.47
C ILE A 205 3.99 22.23 -0.54
N LYS A 206 3.68 22.70 -1.74
CA LYS A 206 2.45 23.46 -2.04
C LYS A 206 1.55 22.62 -2.94
N ASN A 207 0.25 22.65 -2.67
CA ASN A 207 -0.78 22.05 -3.54
C ASN A 207 -1.62 23.19 -4.14
N ASP A 208 -1.51 23.36 -5.44
CA ASP A 208 -2.33 24.29 -6.20
C ASP A 208 -3.17 23.50 -7.20
N SER A 209 -4.44 23.32 -6.85
CA SER A 209 -5.45 22.68 -7.71
C SER A 209 -5.00 21.34 -8.31
N GLY A 210 -4.38 20.48 -7.49
CA GLY A 210 -3.89 19.17 -7.91
C GLY A 210 -2.49 19.16 -8.53
N LYS A 211 -1.77 20.29 -8.45
CA LYS A 211 -0.34 20.38 -8.75
C LYS A 211 0.44 20.50 -7.44
N LEU A 212 1.23 19.48 -7.13
CA LEU A 212 2.10 19.44 -5.96
C LEU A 212 3.49 19.94 -6.34
N THR A 213 3.93 21.06 -5.79
CA THR A 213 5.28 21.59 -5.98
C THR A 213 6.06 21.48 -4.69
N ALA A 214 7.16 20.73 -4.70
CA ALA A 214 8.09 20.59 -3.59
C ALA A 214 9.40 21.32 -3.86
N ARG A 215 9.95 21.97 -2.83
CA ARG A 215 11.24 22.67 -2.87
C ARG A 215 12.19 22.16 -1.81
N SER A 216 13.47 22.34 -2.06
CA SER A 216 14.52 22.08 -1.08
C SER A 216 14.18 22.69 0.28
N SER A 217 14.19 21.89 1.32
CA SER A 217 13.75 22.28 2.66
C SER A 217 14.51 21.54 3.76
N LYS A 218 14.56 22.14 4.94
CA LYS A 218 15.17 21.51 6.12
C LYS A 218 14.11 20.77 6.90
N LEU A 219 14.24 19.45 6.94
CA LEU A 219 13.34 18.58 7.69
C LEU A 219 13.72 18.52 9.17
N HIS A 220 12.72 18.29 10.02
CA HIS A 220 12.88 17.96 11.44
C HIS A 220 12.09 16.71 11.80
N GLY A 221 12.60 15.96 12.77
CA GLY A 221 12.00 14.71 13.21
C GLY A 221 10.69 14.94 13.97
N ILE A 222 9.73 14.08 13.72
CA ILE A 222 8.41 14.06 14.37
C ILE A 222 7.99 12.63 14.72
N GLU A 223 6.92 12.49 15.49
CA GLU A 223 6.24 11.21 15.70
C GLU A 223 5.11 11.05 14.68
N ILE A 224 5.04 9.88 14.02
CA ILE A 224 4.15 9.61 12.90
C ILE A 224 3.37 8.31 13.17
N ASP A 225 2.04 8.40 13.12
CA ASP A 225 1.15 7.24 13.14
C ASP A 225 0.92 6.75 11.70
N MET A 226 1.32 5.50 11.43
CA MET A 226 1.25 4.91 10.10
C MET A 226 0.03 4.02 9.85
N ASN A 227 -0.90 3.95 10.79
CA ASN A 227 -2.05 3.04 10.68
C ASN A 227 -2.89 3.26 9.40
N ILE A 228 -2.96 4.49 8.90
CA ILE A 228 -3.74 4.83 7.70
C ILE A 228 -2.96 4.77 6.38
N MET A 229 -1.60 4.76 6.45
CA MET A 229 -0.72 4.76 5.26
C MET A 229 0.54 3.90 5.46
N PRO A 230 0.43 2.63 5.91
CA PRO A 230 1.59 1.79 6.23
C PRO A 230 2.50 1.53 5.03
N ASP A 231 1.99 1.69 3.83
CA ASP A 231 2.74 1.54 2.58
C ASP A 231 3.84 2.59 2.41
N GLN A 232 3.75 3.73 3.09
CA GLN A 232 4.72 4.83 3.04
C GLN A 232 5.83 4.73 4.09
N VAL A 233 5.89 3.65 4.87
CA VAL A 233 6.95 3.42 5.87
C VAL A 233 8.35 3.56 5.28
N PRO A 234 8.71 2.95 4.14
CA PRO A 234 10.04 3.10 3.57
C PRO A 234 10.36 4.55 3.18
N THR A 235 9.41 5.27 2.58
CA THR A 235 9.57 6.68 2.16
C THR A 235 9.81 7.59 3.36
N LEU A 236 9.01 7.43 4.43
CA LEU A 236 9.15 8.26 5.64
C LEU A 236 10.39 7.89 6.47
N ALA A 237 10.85 6.63 6.41
CA ALA A 237 12.13 6.26 6.99
C ALA A 237 13.29 6.97 6.29
N VAL A 238 13.25 7.09 4.97
CA VAL A 238 14.23 7.90 4.22
C VAL A 238 14.14 9.36 4.60
N ALA A 239 12.94 9.95 4.65
CA ALA A 239 12.74 11.34 5.10
C ALA A 239 13.35 11.56 6.49
N GLY A 240 13.15 10.63 7.43
CA GLY A 240 13.73 10.66 8.78
C GLY A 240 15.26 10.71 8.80
N CYS A 241 15.93 10.11 7.81
CA CYS A 241 17.39 10.17 7.70
C CYS A 241 17.91 11.60 7.37
N PHE A 242 17.08 12.45 6.81
CA PHE A 242 17.39 13.85 6.49
C PHE A 242 16.75 14.85 7.47
N ALA A 243 15.93 14.39 8.41
CA ALA A 243 15.19 15.20 9.35
C ALA A 243 15.96 15.38 10.66
N LYS A 244 16.39 16.60 10.98
CA LYS A 244 17.12 16.89 12.22
C LYS A 244 16.30 16.49 13.46
N GLY A 245 16.90 15.72 14.35
CA GLY A 245 16.28 15.23 15.58
C GLY A 245 15.78 13.79 15.46
N LYS A 246 14.79 13.45 16.26
CA LYS A 246 14.26 12.09 16.37
C LYS A 246 12.97 11.94 15.56
N THR A 247 12.95 11.03 14.61
CA THR A 247 11.74 10.59 13.90
C THR A 247 11.29 9.26 14.47
N ILE A 248 10.00 9.16 14.86
CA ILE A 248 9.37 7.94 15.39
C ILE A 248 8.24 7.55 14.44
N ILE A 249 8.37 6.40 13.81
CA ILE A 249 7.34 5.76 12.99
C ILE A 249 6.72 4.67 13.84
N LYS A 250 5.38 4.70 14.05
CA LYS A 250 4.64 3.75 14.89
C LYS A 250 3.34 3.28 14.24
N ASN A 251 2.73 2.25 14.83
CA ASN A 251 1.46 1.67 14.36
C ASN A 251 1.52 1.16 12.90
N ALA A 252 2.69 0.69 12.46
CA ALA A 252 2.95 0.24 11.10
C ALA A 252 2.98 -1.30 10.96
N LEU A 253 2.38 -2.04 11.88
CA LEU A 253 2.51 -3.51 11.94
C LEU A 253 2.18 -4.20 10.60
N THR A 254 1.18 -3.70 9.87
CA THR A 254 0.76 -4.27 8.58
C THR A 254 1.83 -4.13 7.49
N ALA A 255 2.79 -3.22 7.62
CA ALA A 255 3.91 -3.09 6.71
C ALA A 255 4.86 -4.32 6.72
N ARG A 256 4.78 -5.17 7.77
CA ARG A 256 5.53 -6.45 7.82
C ARG A 256 4.94 -7.54 6.93
N TRP A 257 3.69 -7.39 6.50
CA TRP A 257 2.95 -8.42 5.76
C TRP A 257 2.70 -8.04 4.30
N LYS A 258 3.48 -7.11 3.77
CA LYS A 258 3.39 -6.65 2.38
C LYS A 258 4.23 -7.54 1.43
N GLU A 259 4.82 -6.99 0.41
CA GLU A 259 5.69 -7.73 -0.53
C GLU A 259 6.93 -8.32 0.16
N CYS A 260 7.43 -7.61 1.16
CA CYS A 260 8.44 -8.04 2.12
C CYS A 260 8.08 -7.50 3.51
N ASP A 261 8.84 -7.86 4.54
CA ASP A 261 8.80 -7.14 5.82
C ASP A 261 9.46 -5.78 5.65
N ARG A 262 8.66 -4.76 5.26
CA ARG A 262 9.15 -3.42 4.95
C ARG A 262 9.83 -2.73 6.11
N ILE A 263 9.42 -3.02 7.36
CA ILE A 263 10.03 -2.42 8.56
C ILE A 263 11.47 -2.94 8.70
N SER A 264 11.64 -4.27 8.69
CA SER A 264 12.96 -4.88 8.81
C SER A 264 13.84 -4.56 7.62
N ALA A 265 13.30 -4.65 6.41
CA ALA A 265 14.03 -4.41 5.17
C ALA A 265 14.60 -2.99 5.10
N ILE A 266 13.77 -1.96 5.30
CA ILE A 266 14.25 -0.57 5.21
C ILE A 266 15.23 -0.23 6.34
N CYS A 267 15.02 -0.79 7.55
CA CYS A 267 15.96 -0.64 8.66
C CYS A 267 17.34 -1.19 8.28
N GLN A 268 17.40 -2.41 7.78
CA GLN A 268 18.66 -3.06 7.38
C GLN A 268 19.38 -2.28 6.27
N GLU A 269 18.66 -1.81 5.25
CA GLU A 269 19.28 -1.11 4.13
C GLU A 269 19.79 0.28 4.53
N LEU A 270 19.04 1.03 5.34
CA LEU A 270 19.50 2.31 5.84
C LEU A 270 20.65 2.19 6.84
N LEU A 271 20.71 1.10 7.64
CA LEU A 271 21.88 0.79 8.47
C LEU A 271 23.16 0.57 7.61
N LYS A 272 23.05 -0.13 6.47
CA LYS A 272 24.19 -0.27 5.53
C LYS A 272 24.68 1.09 5.00
N MET A 273 23.77 2.03 4.82
CA MET A 273 24.06 3.40 4.43
C MET A 273 24.61 4.27 5.59
N GLY A 274 24.70 3.73 6.80
CA GLY A 274 25.24 4.42 7.98
C GLY A 274 24.24 5.21 8.80
N ALA A 275 22.95 5.00 8.60
CA ALA A 275 21.89 5.62 9.42
C ALA A 275 21.92 5.11 10.88
N LYS A 276 21.57 6.00 11.82
CA LYS A 276 21.25 5.62 13.19
C LYS A 276 19.76 5.35 13.31
N ILE A 277 19.36 4.13 13.02
CA ILE A 277 17.97 3.67 12.96
C ILE A 277 17.80 2.41 13.81
N GLU A 278 16.69 2.31 14.50
CA GLU A 278 16.32 1.19 15.36
C GLU A 278 14.96 0.62 14.91
N GLU A 279 14.91 -0.70 14.72
CA GLU A 279 13.69 -1.42 14.42
C GLU A 279 12.87 -1.61 15.70
N LYS A 280 11.55 -1.40 15.60
CA LYS A 280 10.54 -1.71 16.63
C LYS A 280 9.55 -2.74 16.09
N LYS A 281 8.78 -3.36 16.98
CA LYS A 281 7.77 -4.37 16.60
C LYS A 281 6.83 -3.87 15.50
N ASP A 282 6.40 -2.62 15.59
CA ASP A 282 5.41 -1.99 14.70
C ASP A 282 5.89 -0.65 14.12
N GLY A 283 7.21 -0.48 13.97
CA GLY A 283 7.75 0.77 13.43
C GLY A 283 9.25 0.92 13.52
N LEU A 284 9.71 2.17 13.49
CA LEU A 284 11.12 2.54 13.41
C LEU A 284 11.40 3.79 14.26
N ILE A 285 12.62 3.90 14.76
CA ILE A 285 13.14 5.13 15.37
C ILE A 285 14.40 5.53 14.63
N ILE A 286 14.44 6.73 14.08
CA ILE A 286 15.60 7.32 13.40
C ILE A 286 16.08 8.51 14.23
N ASN A 287 17.37 8.56 14.53
CA ASN A 287 17.96 9.68 15.28
C ASN A 287 19.00 10.41 14.45
N GLN A 288 18.59 11.51 13.81
CA GLN A 288 19.48 12.38 13.02
C GLN A 288 19.98 13.52 13.89
N ASP A 289 21.09 13.29 14.57
CA ASP A 289 21.75 14.25 15.46
C ASP A 289 22.78 15.16 14.75
N GLY A 290 22.92 15.02 13.43
CA GLY A 290 23.88 15.74 12.62
C GLY A 290 25.27 15.12 12.58
N SER A 291 25.53 14.06 13.37
CA SER A 291 26.85 13.41 13.43
C SER A 291 27.11 12.44 12.28
N TRP A 292 26.12 12.14 11.47
CA TRP A 292 26.20 11.18 10.38
C TRP A 292 25.43 11.64 9.12
N LYS A 293 25.81 11.08 7.98
CA LYS A 293 25.12 11.22 6.69
C LYS A 293 25.08 9.88 6.01
N LEU A 294 24.07 9.69 5.15
CA LEU A 294 23.98 8.48 4.33
C LEU A 294 25.19 8.38 3.38
N ARG A 295 25.66 7.15 3.19
CA ARG A 295 26.79 6.79 2.29
C ARG A 295 26.30 5.79 1.26
N GLY A 296 26.91 5.86 0.07
CA GLY A 296 26.69 4.89 -0.99
C GLY A 296 26.95 3.47 -0.53
N SER A 297 26.07 2.55 -0.90
CA SER A 297 26.10 1.16 -0.47
C SER A 297 25.45 0.24 -1.50
N LYS A 298 25.77 -1.07 -1.41
CA LYS A 298 25.02 -2.11 -2.13
C LYS A 298 23.77 -2.47 -1.34
N LEU A 299 22.62 -2.22 -1.93
CA LEU A 299 21.30 -2.30 -1.32
C LEU A 299 20.44 -3.39 -1.97
N ASN A 300 19.59 -4.02 -1.19
CA ASN A 300 18.64 -5.02 -1.66
C ASN A 300 17.24 -4.37 -1.85
N GLY A 301 16.64 -4.55 -3.02
CA GLY A 301 15.27 -4.09 -3.32
C GLY A 301 14.19 -5.02 -2.79
N TYR A 302 14.54 -6.23 -2.31
CA TYR A 302 13.61 -7.22 -1.74
C TYR A 302 12.44 -7.59 -2.66
N LYS A 303 12.61 -7.44 -3.97
CA LYS A 303 11.53 -7.59 -4.98
C LYS A 303 10.29 -6.74 -4.66
N ASP A 304 10.50 -5.62 -3.98
CA ASP A 304 9.47 -4.69 -3.56
C ASP A 304 9.70 -3.30 -4.18
N HIS A 305 8.75 -2.86 -4.99
CA HIS A 305 8.82 -1.57 -5.69
C HIS A 305 9.01 -0.39 -4.74
N ARG A 306 8.37 -0.39 -3.55
CA ARG A 306 8.48 0.71 -2.58
C ARG A 306 9.85 0.75 -1.92
N MET A 307 10.46 -0.42 -1.70
CA MET A 307 11.85 -0.48 -1.25
C MET A 307 12.80 0.11 -2.29
N VAL A 308 12.69 -0.32 -3.56
CA VAL A 308 13.55 0.19 -4.65
C VAL A 308 13.39 1.69 -4.81
N LEU A 309 12.16 2.21 -4.88
CA LEU A 309 11.87 3.64 -5.03
C LEU A 309 12.43 4.47 -3.85
N SER A 310 12.20 4.02 -2.61
CA SER A 310 12.69 4.73 -1.41
C SER A 310 14.22 4.73 -1.32
N LEU A 311 14.86 3.59 -1.62
CA LEU A 311 16.32 3.47 -1.61
C LEU A 311 16.98 4.28 -2.74
N ALA A 312 16.33 4.38 -3.91
CA ALA A 312 16.77 5.26 -4.98
C ALA A 312 16.78 6.74 -4.50
N VAL A 313 15.69 7.17 -3.84
CA VAL A 313 15.62 8.52 -3.26
C VAL A 313 16.70 8.74 -2.19
N ALA A 314 16.93 7.77 -1.30
CA ALA A 314 17.99 7.85 -0.31
C ALA A 314 19.39 7.98 -0.95
N GLY A 315 19.60 7.28 -2.07
CA GLY A 315 20.85 7.31 -2.83
C GLY A 315 21.18 8.66 -3.45
N LEU A 316 20.18 9.47 -3.83
CA LEU A 316 20.40 10.79 -4.47
C LEU A 316 21.25 11.74 -3.62
N ASN A 317 21.08 11.71 -2.30
CA ASN A 317 21.77 12.59 -1.35
C ASN A 317 22.71 11.82 -0.41
N SER A 318 23.16 10.64 -0.83
CA SER A 318 24.21 9.89 -0.15
C SER A 318 25.60 10.24 -0.67
N ALA A 319 26.62 10.17 0.18
CA ALA A 319 28.01 10.33 -0.26
C ALA A 319 28.47 9.07 -0.99
N GLY A 320 28.83 9.19 -2.28
CA GLY A 320 29.25 8.09 -3.14
C GLY A 320 28.08 7.41 -3.88
N THR A 321 28.34 6.26 -4.50
CA THR A 321 27.37 5.55 -5.34
C THR A 321 26.60 4.50 -4.55
N SER A 322 25.28 4.49 -4.69
CA SER A 322 24.43 3.40 -4.22
C SER A 322 24.02 2.50 -5.38
N ILE A 323 23.99 1.20 -5.16
CA ILE A 323 23.53 0.20 -6.13
C ILE A 323 22.39 -0.56 -5.48
N THR A 324 21.20 -0.47 -6.06
CA THR A 324 19.99 -1.16 -5.55
C THR A 324 19.62 -2.29 -6.52
N SER A 325 19.41 -3.51 -6.01
CA SER A 325 18.89 -4.63 -6.81
C SER A 325 17.42 -4.47 -7.14
N ASP A 326 16.90 -5.34 -7.99
CA ASP A 326 15.49 -5.46 -8.35
C ASP A 326 14.90 -4.18 -8.98
N ALA A 327 15.71 -3.44 -9.76
CA ALA A 327 15.31 -2.15 -10.34
C ALA A 327 14.06 -2.25 -11.22
N GLU A 328 13.79 -3.41 -11.82
CA GLU A 328 12.60 -3.70 -12.62
C GLU A 328 11.29 -3.61 -11.80
N MET A 329 11.37 -3.71 -10.49
CA MET A 329 10.20 -3.61 -9.61
C MET A 329 9.54 -2.23 -9.64
N VAL A 330 10.24 -1.17 -10.04
CA VAL A 330 9.64 0.16 -10.19
C VAL A 330 8.49 0.16 -11.19
N ASN A 331 8.54 -0.70 -12.21
CA ASN A 331 7.51 -0.82 -13.24
C ASN A 331 6.15 -1.29 -12.69
N LYS A 332 6.12 -1.82 -11.48
CA LYS A 332 4.87 -2.27 -10.84
C LYS A 332 3.93 -1.11 -10.48
N SER A 333 4.48 0.04 -10.09
CA SER A 333 3.68 1.15 -9.57
C SER A 333 4.10 2.51 -10.10
N PHE A 334 5.28 2.64 -10.70
CA PHE A 334 5.78 3.90 -11.24
C PHE A 334 6.73 3.64 -12.43
N GLU A 335 6.19 3.14 -13.52
CA GLU A 335 6.95 2.73 -14.71
C GLU A 335 7.88 3.84 -15.25
N THR A 336 7.43 5.10 -15.18
CA THR A 336 8.19 6.25 -15.69
C THR A 336 9.13 6.87 -14.66
N PHE A 337 9.26 6.30 -13.45
CA PHE A 337 10.07 6.90 -12.36
C PHE A 337 11.49 7.22 -12.79
N LEU A 338 12.21 6.25 -13.32
CA LEU A 338 13.62 6.45 -13.72
C LEU A 338 13.78 7.50 -14.83
N PRO A 339 13.07 7.40 -15.97
CA PRO A 339 13.19 8.43 -17.02
C PRO A 339 12.72 9.81 -16.55
N ASP A 340 11.68 9.92 -15.72
CA ASP A 340 11.19 11.19 -15.24
C ASP A 340 12.17 11.84 -14.25
N MET A 341 12.75 11.05 -13.34
CA MET A 341 13.77 11.56 -12.41
C MET A 341 15.06 11.96 -13.12
N VAL A 342 15.49 11.23 -14.16
CA VAL A 342 16.65 11.62 -14.98
C VAL A 342 16.38 12.93 -15.70
N LYS A 343 15.18 13.14 -16.27
CA LYS A 343 14.77 14.43 -16.84
C LYS A 343 14.78 15.57 -15.83
N ALA A 344 14.43 15.26 -14.58
CA ALA A 344 14.49 16.22 -13.47
C ALA A 344 15.92 16.47 -12.94
N GLY A 345 16.94 15.80 -13.50
CA GLY A 345 18.35 16.00 -13.15
C GLY A 345 18.95 14.98 -12.20
N ALA A 346 18.21 13.92 -11.86
CA ALA A 346 18.75 12.82 -11.05
C ALA A 346 19.75 11.98 -11.85
N ASN A 347 20.87 11.59 -11.20
CA ASN A 347 21.87 10.72 -11.82
C ASN A 347 21.55 9.25 -11.51
N PHE A 348 20.57 8.69 -12.23
CA PHE A 348 20.24 7.27 -12.18
C PHE A 348 20.72 6.53 -13.43
N GLN A 349 21.24 5.33 -13.23
CA GLN A 349 21.64 4.41 -14.29
C GLN A 349 21.09 3.02 -13.99
N VAL A 350 20.63 2.31 -15.03
CA VAL A 350 20.21 0.92 -14.92
C VAL A 350 21.27 0.04 -15.55
N GLU A 351 21.88 -0.81 -14.72
CA GLU A 351 22.84 -1.83 -15.18
C GLU A 351 22.09 -3.16 -15.37
N LYS A 352 22.32 -3.81 -16.51
CA LYS A 352 21.85 -5.19 -16.69
C LYS A 352 22.71 -6.12 -15.86
N PRO A 353 22.14 -7.13 -15.18
CA PRO A 353 22.94 -8.16 -14.54
C PRO A 353 23.89 -8.80 -15.55
N LYS A 354 25.16 -8.94 -15.16
CA LYS A 354 26.15 -9.66 -15.96
C LYS A 354 25.86 -11.14 -15.95
#